data_b3797a3dd6af56c25f9a54127a567464
#
_entry.id   b3797a3dd6af56c25f9a54127a567464
#
_cell.length_a   1.000
_cell.length_b   1.000
_cell.length_c   1.000
_cell.angle_alpha   90.00
_cell.angle_beta   90.00
_cell.angle_gamma   90.00
#
_symmetry.space_group_name_H-M   'P 1'
#
loop_
_entity.id
_entity.type
_entity.pdbx_description
1 polymer ?
#
loop_
_entity_poly.entity_id
_entity_poly.type
_entity_poly.pdbx_seq_one_letter_code
_entity_poly.pdbx_strand_id
1 'polypeptide(L)'
;KGSQEALRSLELGAVDIVEKPKLDVREGLEEISIQICDKIKAAAQARLKTAHQQYLTPPKKLSADAILPARSSVSKNKGQESLIAIGASTGGTVALRELLTPLPADMPGIVVVQHMPKAFTKSFSESLDKDCRLNVLEAGEGEKVERGKVLVSPGDQHMMLKLDGNGYSVTMNNGELVNRHRPSVDVLFRSVANLAGSNSIGVILTGMGDDGAKGLVEIHEAGSHTLAQDEESCVVYGMPRKAVENGAVDEVLNLEEISKRLIELS
;
A
#
# COMPACT_ATOMS: atom_id res chain seq x y z
N LYS A 1 -21.28 4.66 11.15
CA LYS A 1 -21.03 5.95 11.86
C LYS A 1 -19.59 6.07 12.34
N GLY A 2 -19.04 5.08 13.09
CA GLY A 2 -17.67 5.19 13.65
C GLY A 2 -16.56 5.27 12.62
N SER A 3 -16.70 4.66 11.44
CA SER A 3 -15.67 4.70 10.40
C SER A 3 -15.55 6.07 9.72
N GLN A 4 -16.65 6.78 9.51
CA GLN A 4 -16.62 8.14 8.94
C GLN A 4 -16.01 9.16 9.92
N GLU A 5 -16.30 9.03 11.22
CA GLU A 5 -15.73 9.88 12.25
C GLU A 5 -14.21 9.65 12.40
N ALA A 6 -13.75 8.39 12.30
CA ALA A 6 -12.35 8.07 12.34
C ALA A 6 -11.58 8.63 11.12
N LEU A 7 -12.13 8.48 9.90
CA LEU A 7 -11.53 9.08 8.69
C LEU A 7 -11.45 10.60 8.80
N ARG A 8 -12.51 11.25 9.28
CA ARG A 8 -12.51 12.70 9.51
C ARG A 8 -11.45 13.12 10.54
N SER A 9 -11.17 12.27 11.54
CA SER A 9 -10.11 12.54 12.52
C SER A 9 -8.72 12.54 11.86
N LEU A 10 -8.46 11.65 10.90
CA LEU A 10 -7.21 11.65 10.13
C LEU A 10 -7.08 12.93 9.28
N GLU A 11 -8.15 13.36 8.63
CA GLU A 11 -8.20 14.63 7.88
C GLU A 11 -7.95 15.85 8.78
N LEU A 12 -8.34 15.77 10.05
CA LEU A 12 -8.13 16.83 11.06
C LEU A 12 -6.76 16.75 11.75
N GLY A 13 -5.87 15.83 11.34
CA GLY A 13 -4.50 15.74 11.83
C GLY A 13 -4.22 14.61 12.83
N ALA A 14 -5.12 13.64 13.01
CA ALA A 14 -4.76 12.41 13.72
C ALA A 14 -3.74 11.61 12.89
N VAL A 15 -2.70 11.10 13.54
CA VAL A 15 -1.62 10.38 12.87
C VAL A 15 -2.08 9.02 12.36
N ASP A 16 -2.90 8.31 13.14
CA ASP A 16 -3.42 6.99 12.79
C ASP A 16 -4.66 6.64 13.64
N ILE A 17 -5.35 5.55 13.27
CA ILE A 17 -6.52 5.02 13.96
C ILE A 17 -6.30 3.58 14.42
N VAL A 18 -6.90 3.21 15.54
CA VAL A 18 -6.89 1.83 16.07
C VAL A 18 -8.32 1.37 16.28
N GLU A 19 -8.68 0.20 15.78
CA GLU A 19 -9.97 -0.42 16.05
C GLU A 19 -10.00 -0.94 17.49
N LYS A 20 -11.15 -0.77 18.18
CA LYS A 20 -11.32 -1.34 19.52
C LYS A 20 -11.28 -2.86 19.43
N PRO A 21 -10.53 -3.55 20.33
CA PRO A 21 -10.53 -5.01 20.39
C PRO A 21 -11.96 -5.55 20.55
N LYS A 22 -12.33 -6.58 19.79
CA LYS A 22 -13.56 -7.32 20.03
C LYS A 22 -13.32 -8.17 21.28
N LEU A 23 -14.11 -7.92 22.34
CA LEU A 23 -14.08 -8.72 23.57
C LEU A 23 -14.34 -10.18 23.19
N ASP A 24 -13.33 -11.07 23.28
CA ASP A 24 -13.40 -12.54 23.40
C ASP A 24 -12.28 -13.34 22.71
N VAL A 25 -11.18 -12.76 22.26
CA VAL A 25 -10.13 -13.55 21.60
C VAL A 25 -8.76 -13.29 22.21
N ARG A 26 -8.28 -14.24 23.05
CA ARG A 26 -6.94 -14.19 23.67
C ARG A 26 -5.81 -14.13 22.62
N GLU A 27 -5.95 -14.85 21.51
CA GLU A 27 -4.99 -14.86 20.40
C GLU A 27 -4.98 -13.53 19.61
N GLY A 28 -6.13 -12.85 19.48
CA GLY A 28 -6.22 -11.54 18.85
C GLY A 28 -5.64 -10.39 19.67
N LEU A 29 -5.44 -10.57 20.99
CA LEU A 29 -4.85 -9.54 21.84
C LEU A 29 -3.35 -9.33 21.57
N GLU A 30 -2.60 -10.39 21.25
CA GLU A 30 -1.17 -10.26 20.90
C GLU A 30 -0.99 -9.54 19.56
N GLU A 31 -1.80 -9.88 18.56
CA GLU A 31 -1.79 -9.23 17.25
C GLU A 31 -2.18 -7.75 17.36
N ILE A 32 -3.25 -7.44 18.10
CA ILE A 32 -3.71 -6.07 18.33
C ILE A 32 -2.68 -5.28 19.15
N SER A 33 -2.02 -5.89 20.13
CA SER A 33 -0.99 -5.21 20.94
C SER A 33 0.21 -4.80 20.09
N ILE A 34 0.63 -5.64 19.14
CA ILE A 34 1.72 -5.33 18.20
C ILE A 34 1.33 -4.15 17.32
N GLN A 35 0.11 -4.17 16.73
CA GLN A 35 -0.39 -3.07 15.90
C GLN A 35 -0.49 -1.75 16.69
N ILE A 36 -0.99 -1.80 17.92
CA ILE A 36 -1.06 -0.62 18.80
C ILE A 36 0.34 -0.09 19.09
N CYS A 37 1.29 -0.97 19.46
CA CYS A 37 2.67 -0.56 19.72
C CYS A 37 3.33 0.06 18.49
N ASP A 38 3.10 -0.50 17.30
CA ASP A 38 3.67 0.03 16.06
C ASP A 38 3.05 1.40 15.71
N LYS A 39 1.74 1.57 15.88
CA LYS A 39 1.05 2.86 15.66
C LYS A 39 1.45 3.93 16.70
N ILE A 40 1.65 3.55 17.96
CA ILE A 40 2.16 4.47 18.99
C ILE A 40 3.59 4.90 18.64
N LYS A 41 4.44 3.99 18.17
CA LYS A 41 5.80 4.31 17.74
C LYS A 41 5.80 5.22 16.51
N ALA A 42 4.89 4.97 15.55
CA ALA A 42 4.69 5.84 14.40
C ALA A 42 4.27 7.25 14.83
N ALA A 43 3.28 7.36 15.72
CA ALA A 43 2.83 8.64 16.26
C ALA A 43 3.94 9.37 17.03
N ALA A 44 4.78 8.64 17.77
CA ALA A 44 5.93 9.23 18.49
C ALA A 44 7.05 9.70 17.55
N GLN A 45 7.16 9.14 16.33
CA GLN A 45 8.13 9.54 15.31
C GLN A 45 7.58 10.62 14.36
N ALA A 46 6.27 10.84 14.34
CA ALA A 46 5.62 11.90 13.58
C ALA A 46 6.06 13.28 14.10
N ARG A 47 7.24 13.71 13.68
CA ARG A 47 7.91 15.03 13.98
C ARG A 47 7.92 15.49 15.45
N LEU A 48 7.77 14.58 16.42
CA LEU A 48 8.03 14.87 17.84
C LEU A 48 9.33 14.17 18.24
N LYS A 49 10.39 14.93 18.48
CA LYS A 49 11.70 14.43 18.92
C LYS A 49 11.60 13.77 20.31
N THR A 50 12.20 12.56 20.40
CA THR A 50 12.72 11.84 21.58
C THR A 50 11.78 10.97 22.41
N ALA A 51 12.08 9.66 22.47
CA ALA A 51 12.53 8.90 23.65
C ALA A 51 12.89 7.46 23.30
N HIS A 52 14.02 6.97 23.83
CA HIS A 52 14.50 5.58 23.75
C HIS A 52 13.64 4.68 24.63
N GLN A 53 13.16 3.54 24.08
CA GLN A 53 12.57 2.45 24.87
C GLN A 53 13.09 1.09 24.41
N GLN A 54 13.44 0.24 25.38
CA GLN A 54 13.87 -1.15 25.18
C GLN A 54 12.69 -2.01 24.69
N TYR A 55 12.95 -2.83 23.68
CA TYR A 55 11.93 -3.62 22.99
C TYR A 55 11.91 -5.07 23.47
N LEU A 56 10.72 -5.60 23.74
CA LEU A 56 10.43 -7.02 23.69
C LEU A 56 10.67 -7.51 22.25
N THR A 57 11.38 -8.63 22.08
CA THR A 57 11.66 -9.19 20.76
C THR A 57 10.35 -9.61 20.07
N PRO A 58 9.94 -8.96 18.99
CA PRO A 58 8.71 -9.30 18.32
C PRO A 58 8.83 -10.63 17.57
N PRO A 59 7.71 -11.35 17.30
CA PRO A 59 7.73 -12.58 16.53
C PRO A 59 8.37 -12.38 15.16
N LYS A 60 8.96 -13.46 14.61
CA LYS A 60 9.67 -13.43 13.32
C LYS A 60 8.73 -12.92 12.23
N LYS A 61 9.18 -11.92 11.47
CA LYS A 61 8.44 -11.44 10.29
C LYS A 61 8.49 -12.53 9.20
N LEU A 62 7.35 -12.87 8.64
CA LEU A 62 7.26 -13.65 7.41
C LEU A 62 7.45 -12.70 6.22
N SER A 63 8.10 -13.22 5.15
CA SER A 63 8.21 -12.54 3.86
C SER A 63 7.03 -12.91 2.95
N ALA A 64 6.90 -12.24 1.79
CA ALA A 64 5.91 -12.55 0.78
C ALA A 64 6.01 -14.02 0.27
N ASP A 65 7.15 -14.72 0.51
CA ASP A 65 7.30 -16.14 0.20
C ASP A 65 6.27 -17.04 0.90
N ALA A 66 5.72 -16.59 2.03
CA ALA A 66 4.64 -17.30 2.74
C ALA A 66 3.33 -17.34 1.93
N ILE A 67 3.15 -16.43 0.98
CA ILE A 67 1.91 -16.28 0.18
C ILE A 67 2.13 -16.69 -1.27
N LEU A 68 3.20 -16.18 -1.90
CA LEU A 68 3.50 -16.55 -3.27
C LEU A 68 5.02 -16.51 -3.53
N PRO A 69 5.56 -17.47 -4.34
CA PRO A 69 6.99 -17.48 -4.67
C PRO A 69 7.35 -16.32 -5.61
N ALA A 70 8.58 -15.80 -5.46
CA ALA A 70 9.14 -14.90 -6.45
C ALA A 70 9.45 -15.66 -7.76
N ARG A 71 9.23 -15.02 -8.91
CA ARG A 71 9.61 -15.56 -10.23
C ARG A 71 10.93 -14.95 -10.67
N SER A 72 11.84 -15.78 -11.14
CA SER A 72 13.18 -15.37 -11.57
C SER A 72 13.23 -14.72 -12.97
N SER A 73 12.15 -14.74 -13.72
CA SER A 73 12.05 -14.05 -15.03
C SER A 73 10.59 -13.80 -15.39
N VAL A 74 10.27 -12.57 -15.76
CA VAL A 74 8.99 -12.21 -16.34
C VAL A 74 9.16 -12.08 -17.84
N SER A 75 8.41 -12.85 -18.62
CA SER A 75 8.32 -12.64 -20.06
C SER A 75 7.67 -11.28 -20.32
N LYS A 76 8.29 -10.45 -21.18
CA LYS A 76 7.61 -9.22 -21.65
C LYS A 76 6.33 -9.62 -22.37
N ASN A 77 5.21 -9.48 -21.70
CA ASN A 77 3.90 -9.69 -22.31
C ASN A 77 3.57 -8.48 -23.18
N LYS A 78 3.96 -8.56 -24.46
CA LYS A 78 3.62 -7.54 -25.46
C LYS A 78 2.11 -7.49 -25.64
N GLY A 79 1.51 -6.33 -25.38
CA GLY A 79 0.09 -6.07 -25.64
C GLY A 79 -0.81 -6.03 -24.40
N GLN A 80 -0.28 -6.15 -23.19
CA GLN A 80 -1.02 -5.85 -21.96
C GLN A 80 -0.93 -4.37 -21.62
N GLU A 81 -2.03 -3.81 -21.09
CA GLU A 81 -2.06 -2.44 -20.59
C GLU A 81 -1.12 -2.25 -19.39
N SER A 82 -0.58 -1.07 -19.24
CA SER A 82 0.20 -0.70 -18.05
C SER A 82 -0.71 -0.59 -16.83
N LEU A 83 -0.14 -0.79 -15.63
CA LEU A 83 -0.81 -0.59 -14.36
C LEU A 83 0.09 0.13 -13.36
N ILE A 84 -0.52 0.72 -12.33
CA ILE A 84 0.18 1.40 -11.24
C ILE A 84 -0.10 0.64 -9.93
N ALA A 85 0.95 0.29 -9.19
CA ALA A 85 0.83 -0.35 -7.89
C ALA A 85 1.32 0.61 -6.79
N ILE A 86 0.49 0.86 -5.78
CA ILE A 86 0.77 1.84 -4.71
C ILE A 86 0.70 1.16 -3.35
N GLY A 87 1.72 1.40 -2.51
CA GLY A 87 1.77 0.95 -1.13
C GLY A 87 1.86 2.11 -0.15
N ALA A 88 1.04 2.09 0.91
CA ALA A 88 0.98 3.14 1.92
C ALA A 88 0.59 2.61 3.31
N SER A 89 0.93 3.36 4.37
CA SER A 89 0.57 3.03 5.75
C SER A 89 0.24 4.29 6.56
N THR A 90 0.93 4.55 7.65
CA THR A 90 0.71 5.73 8.53
C THR A 90 0.87 7.03 7.73
N GLY A 91 -0.16 7.87 7.74
CA GLY A 91 -0.26 9.08 6.90
C GLY A 91 -0.74 8.81 5.47
N GLY A 92 -0.85 7.53 5.06
CA GLY A 92 -1.17 7.13 3.70
C GLY A 92 -2.56 7.54 3.23
N THR A 93 -3.53 7.67 4.13
CA THR A 93 -4.90 8.09 3.75
C THR A 93 -4.93 9.51 3.19
N VAL A 94 -4.16 10.40 3.78
CA VAL A 94 -4.00 11.79 3.31
C VAL A 94 -3.14 11.80 2.04
N ALA A 95 -2.00 11.09 2.06
CA ALA A 95 -1.10 11.01 0.92
C ALA A 95 -1.79 10.44 -0.34
N LEU A 96 -2.58 9.37 -0.21
CA LEU A 96 -3.35 8.80 -1.32
C LEU A 96 -4.40 9.78 -1.87
N ARG A 97 -5.08 10.55 -1.02
CA ARG A 97 -6.02 11.58 -1.44
C ARG A 97 -5.31 12.66 -2.25
N GLU A 98 -4.20 13.20 -1.71
CA GLU A 98 -3.41 14.23 -2.37
C GLU A 98 -2.84 13.75 -3.71
N LEU A 99 -2.36 12.49 -3.76
CA LEU A 99 -1.82 11.88 -4.96
C LEU A 99 -2.87 11.62 -6.05
N LEU A 100 -4.03 11.05 -5.67
CA LEU A 100 -5.02 10.56 -6.65
C LEU A 100 -5.97 11.63 -7.16
N THR A 101 -6.30 12.65 -6.34
CA THR A 101 -7.25 13.71 -6.70
C THR A 101 -6.89 14.47 -7.99
N PRO A 102 -5.62 14.83 -8.24
CA PRO A 102 -5.25 15.57 -9.46
C PRO A 102 -5.16 14.69 -10.71
N LEU A 103 -5.17 13.37 -10.60
CA LEU A 103 -5.01 12.46 -11.72
C LEU A 103 -6.20 12.53 -12.71
N PRO A 104 -5.95 12.49 -14.02
CA PRO A 104 -7.02 12.44 -15.02
C PRO A 104 -7.78 11.11 -15.00
N ALA A 105 -8.99 11.11 -15.56
CA ALA A 105 -9.90 9.96 -15.52
C ALA A 105 -9.46 8.76 -16.37
N ASP A 106 -8.48 8.94 -17.25
CA ASP A 106 -8.00 7.94 -18.21
C ASP A 106 -6.65 7.32 -17.83
N MET A 107 -6.24 7.45 -16.55
CA MET A 107 -5.03 6.79 -16.04
C MET A 107 -5.08 5.27 -16.23
N PRO A 108 -3.94 4.60 -16.35
CA PRO A 108 -3.87 3.15 -16.22
C PRO A 108 -4.57 2.66 -14.95
N GLY A 109 -5.01 1.40 -14.94
CA GLY A 109 -5.60 0.82 -13.73
C GLY A 109 -4.63 0.89 -12.54
N ILE A 110 -5.13 1.30 -11.38
CA ILE A 110 -4.35 1.50 -10.15
C ILE A 110 -4.76 0.47 -9.11
N VAL A 111 -3.78 -0.20 -8.50
CA VAL A 111 -4.00 -1.12 -7.38
C VAL A 111 -3.29 -0.60 -6.14
N VAL A 112 -4.02 -0.52 -5.02
CA VAL A 112 -3.55 0.15 -3.80
C VAL A 112 -3.63 -0.79 -2.61
N VAL A 113 -2.55 -0.90 -1.85
CA VAL A 113 -2.57 -1.41 -0.47
C VAL A 113 -2.32 -0.25 0.48
N GLN A 114 -3.33 0.03 1.30
CA GLN A 114 -3.24 0.88 2.48
C GLN A 114 -3.40 0.00 3.71
N HIS A 115 -2.43 0.03 4.64
CA HIS A 115 -2.56 -0.67 5.91
C HIS A 115 -3.69 -0.06 6.74
N MET A 116 -4.84 -0.72 6.69
CA MET A 116 -6.05 -0.24 7.33
C MET A 116 -6.94 -1.41 7.77
N PRO A 117 -7.59 -1.33 8.96
CA PRO A 117 -8.53 -2.37 9.38
C PRO A 117 -9.74 -2.47 8.42
N LYS A 118 -10.25 -3.68 8.22
CA LYS A 118 -11.38 -3.99 7.32
C LYS A 118 -12.61 -3.10 7.52
N ALA A 119 -12.86 -2.66 8.77
CA ALA A 119 -14.00 -1.79 9.08
C ALA A 119 -13.93 -0.42 8.39
N PHE A 120 -12.76 -0.02 7.88
CA PHE A 120 -12.52 1.32 7.33
C PHE A 120 -12.27 1.33 5.82
N THR A 121 -11.82 0.24 5.22
CA THR A 121 -11.36 0.21 3.82
C THR A 121 -12.46 0.61 2.84
N LYS A 122 -13.68 0.11 3.04
CA LYS A 122 -14.83 0.49 2.20
C LYS A 122 -15.16 1.99 2.31
N SER A 123 -15.27 2.51 3.54
CA SER A 123 -15.58 3.94 3.74
C SER A 123 -14.48 4.85 3.23
N PHE A 124 -13.22 4.41 3.28
CA PHE A 124 -12.08 5.12 2.72
C PHE A 124 -12.16 5.19 1.19
N SER A 125 -12.41 4.06 0.52
CA SER A 125 -12.58 4.01 -0.94
C SER A 125 -13.75 4.90 -1.39
N GLU A 126 -14.90 4.80 -0.73
CA GLU A 126 -16.07 5.65 -1.00
C GLU A 126 -15.82 7.15 -0.76
N SER A 127 -14.94 7.49 0.19
CA SER A 127 -14.53 8.87 0.44
C SER A 127 -13.59 9.39 -0.64
N LEU A 128 -12.60 8.58 -1.06
CA LEU A 128 -11.69 8.93 -2.16
C LEU A 128 -12.42 9.09 -3.50
N ASP A 129 -13.39 8.21 -3.79
CA ASP A 129 -14.18 8.22 -5.02
C ASP A 129 -14.88 9.57 -5.25
N LYS A 130 -15.32 10.23 -4.17
CA LYS A 130 -15.98 11.55 -4.25
C LYS A 130 -15.04 12.68 -4.66
N ASP A 131 -13.76 12.55 -4.38
CA ASP A 131 -12.77 13.60 -4.60
C ASP A 131 -11.95 13.37 -5.87
N CYS A 132 -11.95 12.14 -6.40
CA CYS A 132 -11.19 11.74 -7.58
C CYS A 132 -12.03 11.78 -8.86
N ARG A 133 -11.35 11.97 -9.99
CA ARG A 133 -11.94 11.76 -11.32
C ARG A 133 -11.94 10.29 -11.72
N LEU A 134 -11.14 9.49 -11.03
CA LEU A 134 -11.02 8.04 -11.17
C LEU A 134 -12.15 7.36 -10.39
N ASN A 135 -12.61 6.20 -10.86
CA ASN A 135 -13.56 5.37 -10.14
C ASN A 135 -12.83 4.57 -9.05
N VAL A 136 -12.98 4.95 -7.78
CA VAL A 136 -12.27 4.36 -6.65
C VAL A 136 -13.19 3.42 -5.88
N LEU A 137 -12.80 2.15 -5.74
CA LEU A 137 -13.59 1.18 -4.99
C LEU A 137 -12.74 0.25 -4.13
N GLU A 138 -13.33 -0.28 -3.07
CA GLU A 138 -12.76 -1.41 -2.34
C GLU A 138 -12.82 -2.65 -3.25
N ALA A 139 -11.68 -3.28 -3.49
CA ALA A 139 -11.57 -4.39 -4.43
C ALA A 139 -12.31 -5.64 -3.96
N GLY A 140 -13.02 -6.28 -4.88
CA GLY A 140 -13.58 -7.61 -4.71
C GLY A 140 -12.77 -8.70 -5.42
N GLU A 141 -13.04 -9.98 -5.10
CA GLU A 141 -12.44 -11.12 -5.80
C GLU A 141 -12.79 -11.07 -7.30
N GLY A 142 -11.79 -11.17 -8.17
CA GLY A 142 -11.96 -11.14 -9.63
C GLY A 142 -12.23 -9.76 -10.22
N GLU A 143 -12.15 -8.68 -9.42
CA GLU A 143 -12.34 -7.31 -9.94
C GLU A 143 -11.26 -6.98 -10.97
N LYS A 144 -11.67 -6.43 -12.13
CA LYS A 144 -10.75 -6.11 -13.24
C LYS A 144 -9.97 -4.84 -12.97
N VAL A 145 -8.68 -4.88 -13.28
CA VAL A 145 -7.79 -3.71 -13.28
C VAL A 145 -7.89 -3.06 -14.65
N GLU A 146 -8.61 -1.94 -14.73
CA GLU A 146 -8.97 -1.26 -15.98
C GLU A 146 -8.57 0.22 -15.91
N ARG A 147 -8.37 0.84 -17.06
CA ARG A 147 -8.13 2.29 -17.14
C ARG A 147 -9.25 3.06 -16.44
N GLY A 148 -8.86 4.11 -15.73
CA GLY A 148 -9.78 4.95 -14.99
C GLY A 148 -10.26 4.38 -13.65
N LYS A 149 -9.76 3.22 -13.23
CA LYS A 149 -10.19 2.53 -12.01
C LYS A 149 -9.06 2.43 -10.97
N VAL A 150 -9.40 2.65 -9.72
CA VAL A 150 -8.52 2.46 -8.54
C VAL A 150 -9.11 1.38 -7.65
N LEU A 151 -8.37 0.30 -7.44
CA LEU A 151 -8.74 -0.82 -6.59
C LEU A 151 -7.99 -0.75 -5.27
N VAL A 152 -8.70 -0.47 -4.18
CA VAL A 152 -8.13 -0.44 -2.83
C VAL A 152 -8.31 -1.81 -2.19
N SER A 153 -7.23 -2.41 -1.71
CA SER A 153 -7.27 -3.70 -1.02
C SER A 153 -8.18 -3.67 0.20
N PRO A 154 -9.09 -4.65 0.36
CA PRO A 154 -9.84 -4.79 1.59
C PRO A 154 -8.90 -5.10 2.76
N GLY A 155 -9.23 -4.61 3.95
CA GLY A 155 -8.51 -5.00 5.16
C GLY A 155 -8.70 -6.47 5.46
N ASP A 156 -7.72 -7.07 6.15
CA ASP A 156 -7.71 -8.47 6.57
C ASP A 156 -7.64 -9.52 5.44
N GLN A 157 -7.24 -9.09 4.24
CA GLN A 157 -6.97 -9.95 3.09
C GLN A 157 -5.78 -9.40 2.30
N HIS A 158 -4.91 -10.28 1.79
CA HIS A 158 -3.91 -9.88 0.79
C HIS A 158 -4.57 -9.76 -0.58
N MET A 159 -4.36 -8.64 -1.25
CA MET A 159 -4.73 -8.45 -2.64
C MET A 159 -3.53 -8.76 -3.53
N MET A 160 -3.72 -9.59 -4.53
CA MET A 160 -2.71 -9.97 -5.51
C MET A 160 -3.22 -9.76 -6.92
N LEU A 161 -2.31 -9.46 -7.84
CA LEU A 161 -2.61 -9.41 -9.26
C LEU A 161 -2.82 -10.83 -9.81
N LYS A 162 -3.72 -10.97 -10.78
CA LYS A 162 -3.99 -12.20 -11.53
C LYS A 162 -4.13 -11.87 -13.00
N LEU A 163 -3.65 -12.75 -13.89
CA LEU A 163 -3.91 -12.64 -15.32
C LEU A 163 -5.36 -12.99 -15.62
N ASP A 164 -6.02 -12.18 -16.43
CA ASP A 164 -7.39 -12.38 -16.90
C ASP A 164 -7.49 -12.09 -18.40
N GLY A 165 -7.38 -13.13 -19.21
CA GLY A 165 -7.29 -12.98 -20.66
C GLY A 165 -6.06 -12.13 -21.06
N ASN A 166 -6.30 -11.03 -21.75
CA ASN A 166 -5.24 -10.09 -22.16
C ASN A 166 -5.00 -8.96 -21.14
N GLY A 167 -5.70 -8.95 -19.99
CA GLY A 167 -5.60 -7.92 -18.96
C GLY A 167 -5.29 -8.51 -17.58
N TYR A 168 -5.62 -7.73 -16.58
CA TYR A 168 -5.40 -8.08 -15.19
C TYR A 168 -6.70 -8.00 -14.39
N SER A 169 -6.82 -8.86 -13.40
CA SER A 169 -7.80 -8.78 -12.31
C SER A 169 -7.08 -8.93 -10.97
N VAL A 170 -7.79 -8.73 -9.88
CA VAL A 170 -7.25 -8.99 -8.54
C VAL A 170 -7.84 -10.26 -7.95
N THR A 171 -7.08 -10.91 -7.08
CA THR A 171 -7.51 -12.06 -6.28
C THR A 171 -7.14 -11.85 -4.83
N MET A 172 -7.95 -12.39 -3.92
CA MET A 172 -7.77 -12.22 -2.48
C MET A 172 -7.18 -13.47 -1.84
N ASN A 173 -6.34 -13.27 -0.82
CA ASN A 173 -5.70 -14.36 -0.09
C ASN A 173 -5.77 -14.09 1.43
N ASN A 174 -6.26 -15.09 2.18
CA ASN A 174 -6.41 -15.03 3.63
C ASN A 174 -5.26 -15.71 4.38
N GLY A 175 -4.10 -15.89 3.72
CA GLY A 175 -2.93 -16.53 4.30
C GLY A 175 -2.30 -15.74 5.45
N GLU A 176 -1.11 -16.19 5.84
CA GLU A 176 -0.36 -15.64 6.96
C GLU A 176 -0.07 -14.13 6.82
N LEU A 177 0.11 -13.46 7.95
CA LEU A 177 0.56 -12.06 7.97
C LEU A 177 1.97 -11.95 7.38
N VAL A 178 2.14 -11.12 6.38
CA VAL A 178 3.44 -10.79 5.80
C VAL A 178 3.90 -9.44 6.36
N ASN A 179 5.13 -9.35 6.84
CA ASN A 179 5.64 -8.18 7.57
C ASN A 179 4.72 -7.72 8.73
N ARG A 180 3.92 -8.63 9.28
CA ARG A 180 2.87 -8.41 10.30
C ARG A 180 1.64 -7.67 9.79
N HIS A 181 1.45 -7.61 8.48
CA HIS A 181 0.33 -6.93 7.83
C HIS A 181 -0.49 -7.88 6.96
N ARG A 182 -1.79 -7.65 6.92
CA ARG A 182 -2.74 -8.18 5.95
C ARG A 182 -3.85 -7.16 5.75
N PRO A 183 -3.86 -6.45 4.59
CA PRO A 183 -3.00 -6.64 3.42
C PRO A 183 -1.54 -6.27 3.66
N SER A 184 -0.63 -6.87 2.86
CA SER A 184 0.78 -6.50 2.79
C SER A 184 1.11 -5.90 1.43
N VAL A 185 1.89 -4.82 1.43
CA VAL A 185 2.39 -4.16 0.22
C VAL A 185 3.38 -5.07 -0.52
N ASP A 186 4.26 -5.79 0.19
CA ASP A 186 5.20 -6.73 -0.42
C ASP A 186 4.47 -7.85 -1.21
N VAL A 187 3.31 -8.32 -0.73
CA VAL A 187 2.51 -9.34 -1.43
C VAL A 187 1.94 -8.79 -2.74
N LEU A 188 1.36 -7.58 -2.70
CA LEU A 188 0.85 -6.93 -3.90
C LEU A 188 1.98 -6.70 -4.91
N PHE A 189 3.07 -6.06 -4.47
CA PHE A 189 4.20 -5.70 -5.34
C PHE A 189 4.84 -6.92 -5.97
N ARG A 190 5.06 -8.00 -5.23
CA ARG A 190 5.54 -9.28 -5.78
C ARG A 190 4.61 -9.84 -6.85
N SER A 191 3.29 -9.80 -6.62
CA SER A 191 2.34 -10.27 -7.62
C SER A 191 2.37 -9.44 -8.90
N VAL A 192 2.58 -8.12 -8.77
CA VAL A 192 2.76 -7.20 -9.89
C VAL A 192 4.08 -7.47 -10.62
N ALA A 193 5.20 -7.58 -9.90
CA ALA A 193 6.49 -7.94 -10.49
C ALA A 193 6.42 -9.26 -11.26
N ASN A 194 5.76 -10.28 -10.68
CA ASN A 194 5.61 -11.60 -11.29
C ASN A 194 4.77 -11.64 -12.57
N LEU A 195 3.81 -10.74 -12.74
CA LEU A 195 2.80 -10.83 -13.81
C LEU A 195 2.86 -9.66 -14.79
N ALA A 196 3.10 -8.44 -14.33
CA ALA A 196 3.12 -7.26 -15.17
C ALA A 196 4.55 -6.91 -15.63
N GLY A 197 5.57 -7.20 -14.81
CA GLY A 197 6.95 -6.89 -15.13
C GLY A 197 7.09 -5.41 -15.53
N SER A 198 7.78 -5.14 -16.63
CA SER A 198 8.02 -3.77 -17.12
C SER A 198 6.75 -3.00 -17.58
N ASN A 199 5.58 -3.61 -17.53
CA ASN A 199 4.29 -2.95 -17.81
C ASN A 199 3.65 -2.38 -16.53
N SER A 200 4.42 -2.11 -15.50
CA SER A 200 3.92 -1.51 -14.27
C SER A 200 4.75 -0.33 -13.79
N ILE A 201 4.16 0.47 -12.90
CA ILE A 201 4.84 1.51 -12.15
C ILE A 201 4.63 1.18 -10.67
N GLY A 202 5.72 1.13 -9.89
CA GLY A 202 5.67 0.91 -8.45
C GLY A 202 5.77 2.24 -7.68
N VAL A 203 4.89 2.48 -6.72
CA VAL A 203 4.91 3.69 -5.87
C VAL A 203 4.85 3.30 -4.40
N ILE A 204 5.79 3.80 -3.61
CA ILE A 204 5.79 3.62 -2.16
C ILE A 204 5.64 4.96 -1.44
N LEU A 205 4.63 5.07 -0.60
CA LEU A 205 4.28 6.28 0.13
C LEU A 205 4.58 6.16 1.62
N THR A 206 4.34 7.26 2.34
CA THR A 206 4.48 7.37 3.78
C THR A 206 3.97 6.14 4.54
N GLY A 207 4.74 5.70 5.51
CA GLY A 207 4.39 4.57 6.36
C GLY A 207 5.53 4.13 7.27
N MET A 208 5.17 3.53 8.39
CA MET A 208 6.14 2.97 9.32
C MET A 208 6.59 1.57 8.87
N GLY A 209 7.85 1.24 9.14
CA GLY A 209 8.41 -0.09 8.89
C GLY A 209 9.05 -0.23 7.52
N ASP A 210 8.93 -1.42 6.94
CA ASP A 210 9.66 -1.85 5.74
C ASP A 210 8.79 -2.67 4.76
N ASP A 211 7.49 -2.80 5.02
CA ASP A 211 6.58 -3.50 4.10
C ASP A 211 6.49 -2.76 2.76
N GLY A 212 6.59 -3.49 1.68
CA GLY A 212 6.67 -2.95 0.33
C GLY A 212 8.08 -2.66 -0.18
N ALA A 213 9.09 -2.53 0.71
CA ALA A 213 10.44 -2.20 0.28
C ALA A 213 11.10 -3.33 -0.51
N LYS A 214 10.86 -4.59 -0.15
CA LYS A 214 11.37 -5.76 -0.89
C LYS A 214 10.58 -6.01 -2.17
N GLY A 215 9.26 -5.89 -2.10
CA GLY A 215 8.41 -6.02 -3.28
C GLY A 215 8.69 -4.94 -4.32
N LEU A 216 9.07 -3.73 -3.89
CA LEU A 216 9.47 -2.66 -4.81
C LEU A 216 10.82 -2.98 -5.50
N VAL A 217 11.79 -3.62 -4.80
CA VAL A 217 13.00 -4.18 -5.44
C VAL A 217 12.61 -5.14 -6.56
N GLU A 218 11.68 -6.05 -6.30
CA GLU A 218 11.23 -7.02 -7.31
C GLU A 218 10.55 -6.33 -8.52
N ILE A 219 9.77 -5.26 -8.29
CA ILE A 219 9.19 -4.44 -9.36
C ILE A 219 10.30 -3.76 -10.18
N HIS A 220 11.28 -3.15 -9.51
CA HIS A 220 12.41 -2.50 -10.15
C HIS A 220 13.26 -3.49 -10.98
N GLU A 221 13.61 -4.63 -10.40
CA GLU A 221 14.36 -5.71 -11.09
C GLU A 221 13.59 -6.32 -12.27
N ALA A 222 12.24 -6.27 -12.24
CA ALA A 222 11.39 -6.66 -13.37
C ALA A 222 11.39 -5.63 -14.52
N GLY A 223 12.07 -4.49 -14.36
CA GLY A 223 12.25 -3.44 -15.36
C GLY A 223 11.13 -2.39 -15.36
N SER A 224 10.37 -2.30 -14.29
CA SER A 224 9.36 -1.27 -14.05
C SER A 224 9.99 -0.01 -13.48
N HIS A 225 9.36 1.14 -13.72
CA HIS A 225 9.73 2.40 -13.08
C HIS A 225 9.20 2.47 -11.64
N THR A 226 10.01 3.00 -10.72
CA THR A 226 9.71 2.98 -9.29
C THR A 226 9.87 4.36 -8.66
N LEU A 227 8.87 4.77 -7.87
CA LEU A 227 8.79 6.08 -7.23
C LEU A 227 8.64 5.92 -5.71
N ALA A 228 9.29 6.79 -4.95
CA ALA A 228 9.11 6.88 -3.50
C ALA A 228 8.78 8.30 -3.08
N GLN A 229 7.87 8.43 -2.10
CA GLN A 229 7.60 9.71 -1.46
C GLN A 229 8.83 10.18 -0.68
N ASP A 230 9.15 11.47 -0.79
CA ASP A 230 10.28 12.08 -0.11
C ASP A 230 10.08 12.20 1.42
N GLU A 231 11.16 12.48 2.13
CA GLU A 231 11.14 12.59 3.60
C GLU A 231 10.34 13.80 4.09
N GLU A 232 10.37 14.90 3.33
CA GLU A 232 9.78 16.16 3.76
C GLU A 232 8.25 16.11 3.76
N SER A 233 7.65 15.47 2.75
CA SER A 233 6.20 15.32 2.63
C SER A 233 5.65 14.09 3.37
N CYS A 234 6.51 13.15 3.82
CA CYS A 234 6.09 11.99 4.60
C CYS A 234 5.65 12.36 6.02
N VAL A 235 4.52 11.80 6.48
CA VAL A 235 4.17 11.78 7.91
C VAL A 235 5.16 10.90 8.69
N VAL A 236 5.48 9.72 8.13
CA VAL A 236 6.51 8.79 8.64
C VAL A 236 7.36 8.30 7.48
N TYR A 237 8.63 8.73 7.41
CA TYR A 237 9.58 8.29 6.40
C TYR A 237 10.23 6.96 6.80
N GLY A 238 9.43 5.88 6.77
CA GLY A 238 9.87 4.52 7.10
C GLY A 238 9.90 3.61 5.88
N MET A 239 8.75 3.28 5.32
CA MET A 239 8.62 2.45 4.12
C MET A 239 9.38 3.03 2.91
N PRO A 240 9.25 4.33 2.57
CA PRO A 240 10.01 4.92 1.47
C PRO A 240 11.51 4.88 1.72
N ARG A 241 11.97 5.23 2.93
CA ARG A 241 13.39 5.16 3.30
C ARG A 241 13.95 3.74 3.08
N LYS A 242 13.22 2.71 3.51
CA LYS A 242 13.67 1.33 3.35
C LYS A 242 13.73 0.89 1.88
N ALA A 243 12.82 1.37 1.05
CA ALA A 243 12.87 1.14 -0.38
C ALA A 243 14.11 1.80 -1.02
N VAL A 244 14.41 3.05 -0.65
CA VAL A 244 15.62 3.77 -1.11
C VAL A 244 16.89 3.07 -0.63
N GLU A 245 16.97 2.70 0.65
CA GLU A 245 18.12 1.97 1.22
C GLU A 245 18.37 0.63 0.52
N ASN A 246 17.33 -0.03 0.00
CA ASN A 246 17.41 -1.28 -0.73
C ASN A 246 17.77 -1.10 -2.23
N GLY A 247 17.88 0.13 -2.73
CA GLY A 247 18.15 0.42 -4.15
C GLY A 247 16.96 0.14 -5.07
N ALA A 248 15.74 0.22 -4.56
CA ALA A 248 14.50 -0.12 -5.26
C ALA A 248 13.84 1.09 -5.95
N VAL A 249 14.43 2.28 -5.90
CA VAL A 249 13.75 3.53 -6.26
C VAL A 249 14.51 4.29 -7.33
N ASP A 250 13.84 4.56 -8.45
CA ASP A 250 14.39 5.39 -9.53
C ASP A 250 14.31 6.89 -9.19
N GLU A 251 13.18 7.34 -8.61
CA GLU A 251 12.97 8.76 -8.28
C GLU A 251 12.34 8.91 -6.88
N VAL A 252 12.88 9.85 -6.10
CA VAL A 252 12.33 10.26 -4.79
C VAL A 252 11.72 11.64 -4.96
N LEU A 253 10.41 11.78 -4.77
CA LEU A 253 9.61 12.94 -5.14
C LEU A 253 8.56 13.26 -4.05
N ASN A 254 8.11 14.51 -3.98
CA ASN A 254 6.93 14.85 -3.18
C ASN A 254 5.62 14.37 -3.88
N LEU A 255 4.49 14.43 -3.19
CA LEU A 255 3.22 13.89 -3.70
C LEU A 255 2.74 14.57 -4.99
N GLU A 256 2.91 15.90 -5.12
CA GLU A 256 2.54 16.64 -6.33
C GLU A 256 3.41 16.23 -7.52
N GLU A 257 4.71 16.08 -7.30
CA GLU A 257 5.66 15.63 -8.33
C GLU A 257 5.40 14.18 -8.74
N ILE A 258 5.08 13.28 -7.78
CA ILE A 258 4.67 11.90 -8.10
C ILE A 258 3.43 11.90 -8.99
N SER A 259 2.40 12.71 -8.68
CA SER A 259 1.19 12.81 -9.50
C SER A 259 1.52 13.23 -10.94
N LYS A 260 2.35 14.25 -11.11
CA LYS A 260 2.80 14.72 -12.45
C LYS A 260 3.58 13.62 -13.17
N ARG A 261 4.49 12.95 -12.45
CA ARG A 261 5.32 11.91 -13.01
C ARG A 261 4.52 10.68 -13.46
N LEU A 262 3.50 10.31 -12.69
CA LEU A 262 2.57 9.23 -13.08
C LEU A 262 1.81 9.57 -14.38
N ILE A 263 1.41 10.81 -14.57
CA ILE A 263 0.74 11.25 -15.82
C ILE A 263 1.72 11.18 -17.01
N GLU A 264 2.99 11.54 -16.83
CA GLU A 264 4.00 11.49 -17.89
C GLU A 264 4.37 10.05 -18.30
N LEU A 265 4.32 9.10 -17.36
CA LEU A 265 4.69 7.71 -17.56
C LEU A 265 3.53 6.82 -18.07
N SER A 266 2.29 7.36 -18.16
CA SER A 266 1.04 6.63 -18.42
C SER A 266 0.64 6.54 -19.88
#